data_15a54c5ce9ad48c180fa024587a5056d
#
_entry.id   15a54c5ce9ad48c180fa024587a5056d
#
_cell.length_a   1.000
_cell.length_b   1.000
_cell.length_c   1.000
_cell.angle_alpha   90.00
_cell.angle_beta   90.00
_cell.angle_gamma   90.00
#
_symmetry.space_group_name_H-M   'P 1'
#
loop_
_entity.id
_entity.type
_entity.pdbx_description
1 polymer ?
#
loop_
_entity_poly.entity_id
_entity_poly.type
_entity_poly.pdbx_seq_one_letter_code
_entity_poly.pdbx_strand_id
1 'polypeptide(L)'
;MDADIVDYSLLAGVAIALATGLVGLVSRPGDAWLFLVHGGVGVTFVGFLGVKLWRVRARVRAGVRARSGRVAVSILLTLLAVAALATGIAWVFGASLPGAFTLMFVHAVLGVATTVVLVGHLRDRLRIPSRASLRDRRQTLSWVGMVTLGA
;
A
#
# COMPACT_ATOMS: atom_id res chain seq x y z
N MET A 1 -7.60 0.61 -17.31
CA MET A 1 -6.79 -0.21 -16.40
C MET A 1 -7.74 -1.09 -15.61
N ASP A 2 -7.49 -2.39 -15.59
CA ASP A 2 -8.38 -3.39 -14.98
C ASP A 2 -8.47 -3.21 -13.45
N ALA A 3 -9.63 -3.48 -12.82
CA ALA A 3 -9.80 -3.30 -11.39
C ALA A 3 -8.89 -4.22 -10.58
N ASP A 4 -8.77 -5.45 -11.06
CA ASP A 4 -7.96 -6.48 -10.43
C ASP A 4 -6.47 -6.12 -10.44
N ILE A 5 -5.97 -5.50 -11.53
CA ILE A 5 -4.58 -5.06 -11.63
C ILE A 5 -4.26 -4.05 -10.52
N VAL A 6 -5.12 -3.03 -10.33
CA VAL A 6 -4.92 -2.03 -9.27
C VAL A 6 -4.91 -2.67 -7.89
N ASP A 7 -5.84 -3.61 -7.64
CA ASP A 7 -5.97 -4.24 -6.34
C ASP A 7 -4.78 -5.16 -6.03
N TYR A 8 -4.29 -5.93 -7.01
CA TYR A 8 -3.09 -6.76 -6.82
C TYR A 8 -1.81 -5.93 -6.72
N SER A 9 -1.68 -4.84 -7.49
CA SER A 9 -0.53 -3.93 -7.39
C SER A 9 -0.48 -3.26 -6.02
N LEU A 10 -1.62 -2.84 -5.47
CA LEU A 10 -1.68 -2.29 -4.13
C LEU A 10 -1.31 -3.34 -3.06
N LEU A 11 -1.80 -4.58 -3.20
CA LEU A 11 -1.46 -5.67 -2.27
C LEU A 11 0.04 -5.99 -2.32
N ALA A 12 0.59 -6.15 -3.52
CA ALA A 12 2.02 -6.39 -3.71
C ALA A 12 2.86 -5.23 -3.17
N GLY A 13 2.44 -3.98 -3.44
CA GLY A 13 3.08 -2.78 -2.92
C GLY A 13 3.14 -2.75 -1.39
N VAL A 14 2.02 -3.05 -0.71
CA VAL A 14 2.00 -3.12 0.76
C VAL A 14 2.93 -4.23 1.28
N ALA A 15 2.92 -5.41 0.65
CA ALA A 15 3.77 -6.53 1.06
C ALA A 15 5.27 -6.19 0.92
N ILE A 16 5.67 -5.60 -0.22
CA ILE A 16 7.06 -5.19 -0.46
C ILE A 16 7.45 -4.05 0.47
N ALA A 17 6.60 -3.03 0.64
CA ALA A 17 6.87 -1.93 1.56
C ALA A 17 7.02 -2.41 3.00
N LEU A 18 6.16 -3.34 3.47
CA LEU A 18 6.29 -3.92 4.81
C LEU A 18 7.59 -4.69 4.95
N ALA A 19 7.91 -5.57 4.01
CA ALA A 19 9.13 -6.38 4.05
C ALA A 19 10.40 -5.50 4.07
N THR A 20 10.49 -4.55 3.13
CA THR A 20 11.64 -3.63 3.04
C THR A 20 11.71 -2.69 4.24
N GLY A 21 10.57 -2.22 4.76
CA GLY A 21 10.51 -1.38 5.95
C GLY A 21 10.98 -2.11 7.21
N LEU A 22 10.54 -3.35 7.44
CA LEU A 22 10.96 -4.16 8.59
C LEU A 22 12.45 -4.52 8.51
N VAL A 23 12.94 -4.92 7.33
CA VAL A 23 14.37 -5.17 7.13
C VAL A 23 15.17 -3.88 7.32
N GLY A 24 14.65 -2.74 6.86
CA GLY A 24 15.25 -1.43 7.03
C GLY A 24 15.47 -1.01 8.50
N LEU A 25 14.64 -1.49 9.44
CA LEU A 25 14.81 -1.20 10.87
C LEU A 25 16.09 -1.81 11.47
N VAL A 26 16.60 -2.89 10.87
CA VAL A 26 17.81 -3.60 11.30
C VAL A 26 18.94 -3.49 10.29
N SER A 27 18.78 -2.64 9.26
CA SER A 27 19.73 -2.50 8.15
C SER A 27 21.03 -1.83 8.58
N ARG A 28 22.10 -2.14 7.82
CA ARG A 28 23.44 -1.54 7.98
C ARG A 28 23.64 -0.40 6.97
N PRO A 29 24.65 0.46 7.13
CA PRO A 29 24.92 1.55 6.19
C PRO A 29 25.05 1.12 4.71
N GLY A 30 25.49 -0.13 4.45
CA GLY A 30 25.59 -0.68 3.09
C GLY A 30 24.25 -1.05 2.45
N ASP A 31 23.16 -1.05 3.21
CA ASP A 31 21.83 -1.50 2.75
C ASP A 31 20.96 -0.32 2.27
N ALA A 32 21.57 0.82 1.90
CA ALA A 32 20.87 2.02 1.45
C ALA A 32 19.90 1.76 0.28
N TRP A 33 20.17 0.75 -0.55
CA TRP A 33 19.29 0.32 -1.64
C TRP A 33 17.88 -0.10 -1.15
N LEU A 34 17.75 -0.61 0.11
CA LEU A 34 16.45 -0.94 0.69
C LEU A 34 15.55 0.28 0.80
N PHE A 35 16.11 1.43 1.18
CA PHE A 35 15.37 2.68 1.27
C PHE A 35 14.95 3.19 -0.12
N LEU A 36 15.76 2.97 -1.15
CA LEU A 36 15.40 3.29 -2.53
C LEU A 36 14.23 2.43 -3.00
N VAL A 37 14.29 1.12 -2.76
CA VAL A 37 13.19 0.19 -3.10
C VAL A 37 11.93 0.56 -2.32
N HIS A 38 12.04 0.76 -1.00
CA HIS A 38 10.91 1.14 -0.15
C HIS A 38 10.26 2.45 -0.62
N GLY A 39 11.06 3.49 -0.86
CA GLY A 39 10.60 4.77 -1.36
C GLY A 39 9.97 4.68 -2.74
N GLY A 40 10.59 3.95 -3.69
CA GLY A 40 10.06 3.72 -5.03
C GLY A 40 8.69 3.01 -5.01
N VAL A 41 8.57 1.98 -4.16
CA VAL A 41 7.28 1.31 -3.92
C VAL A 41 6.26 2.27 -3.32
N GLY A 42 6.66 3.12 -2.37
CA GLY A 42 5.80 4.15 -1.78
C GLY A 42 5.25 5.12 -2.81
N VAL A 43 6.09 5.65 -3.70
CA VAL A 43 5.67 6.56 -4.79
C VAL A 43 4.70 5.86 -5.75
N THR A 44 5.02 4.65 -6.16
CA THR A 44 4.14 3.84 -7.03
C THR A 44 2.80 3.57 -6.36
N PHE A 45 2.81 3.28 -5.06
CA PHE A 45 1.61 3.06 -4.27
C PHE A 45 0.69 4.29 -4.24
N VAL A 46 1.24 5.52 -4.15
CA VAL A 46 0.45 6.76 -4.23
C VAL A 46 -0.34 6.82 -5.53
N GLY A 47 0.29 6.51 -6.66
CA GLY A 47 -0.38 6.51 -7.97
C GLY A 47 -1.55 5.51 -8.03
N PHE A 48 -1.30 4.26 -7.64
CA PHE A 48 -2.35 3.23 -7.64
C PHE A 48 -3.47 3.52 -6.64
N LEU A 49 -3.14 4.04 -5.45
CA LEU A 49 -4.11 4.44 -4.46
C LEU A 49 -5.00 5.57 -5.00
N GLY A 50 -4.41 6.57 -5.64
CA GLY A 50 -5.15 7.67 -6.27
C GLY A 50 -6.13 7.18 -7.33
N VAL A 51 -5.69 6.29 -8.23
CA VAL A 51 -6.56 5.68 -9.25
C VAL A 51 -7.69 4.87 -8.59
N LYS A 52 -7.38 4.10 -7.55
CA LYS A 52 -8.40 3.33 -6.82
C LYS A 52 -9.43 4.24 -6.17
N LEU A 53 -9.00 5.27 -5.45
CA LEU A 53 -9.89 6.21 -4.78
C LEU A 53 -10.80 6.95 -5.78
N TRP A 54 -10.24 7.37 -6.90
CA TRP A 54 -11.03 7.97 -7.98
C TRP A 54 -12.13 7.04 -8.49
N ARG A 55 -11.81 5.76 -8.71
CA ARG A 55 -12.76 4.75 -9.23
C ARG A 55 -13.87 4.41 -8.22
N VAL A 56 -13.54 4.32 -6.93
CA VAL A 56 -14.49 3.89 -5.90
C VAL A 56 -15.28 5.04 -5.27
N ARG A 57 -14.98 6.30 -5.61
CA ARG A 57 -15.56 7.50 -4.96
C ARG A 57 -17.10 7.49 -4.86
N ALA A 58 -17.78 7.10 -5.93
CA ALA A 58 -19.24 7.06 -5.95
C ALA A 58 -19.79 5.97 -5.00
N ARG A 59 -19.15 4.78 -5.00
CA ARG A 59 -19.50 3.67 -4.11
C ARG A 59 -19.25 4.02 -2.64
N VAL A 60 -18.15 4.71 -2.35
CA VAL A 60 -17.82 5.17 -1.00
C VAL A 60 -18.88 6.17 -0.51
N ARG A 61 -19.25 7.15 -1.32
CA ARG A 61 -20.30 8.12 -0.97
C ARG A 61 -21.65 7.45 -0.67
N ALA A 62 -22.06 6.49 -1.51
CA ALA A 62 -23.29 5.72 -1.28
C ALA A 62 -23.21 4.88 0.01
N GLY A 63 -22.08 4.22 0.26
CA GLY A 63 -21.88 3.38 1.44
C GLY A 63 -21.80 4.17 2.74
N VAL A 64 -21.24 5.38 2.73
CA VAL A 64 -21.26 6.30 3.89
C VAL A 64 -22.69 6.67 4.24
N ARG A 65 -23.52 7.04 3.24
CA ARG A 65 -24.94 7.34 3.46
C ARG A 65 -25.70 6.15 4.02
N ALA A 66 -25.38 4.94 3.58
CA ALA A 66 -25.96 3.69 4.06
C ALA A 66 -25.37 3.20 5.39
N ARG A 67 -24.44 3.92 6.02
CA ARG A 67 -23.71 3.53 7.24
C ARG A 67 -23.11 2.11 7.17
N SER A 68 -22.58 1.73 6.03
CA SER A 68 -22.00 0.40 5.79
C SER A 68 -20.69 0.20 6.54
N GLY A 69 -20.62 -0.80 7.43
CA GLY A 69 -19.37 -1.14 8.14
C GLY A 69 -18.22 -1.51 7.22
N ARG A 70 -18.49 -2.14 6.06
CA ARG A 70 -17.46 -2.45 5.05
C ARG A 70 -16.83 -1.18 4.47
N VAL A 71 -17.61 -0.12 4.28
CA VAL A 71 -17.11 1.17 3.80
C VAL A 71 -16.30 1.85 4.90
N ALA A 72 -16.72 1.75 6.16
CA ALA A 72 -15.95 2.28 7.28
C ALA A 72 -14.54 1.66 7.35
N VAL A 73 -14.41 0.35 7.22
CA VAL A 73 -13.10 -0.34 7.16
C VAL A 73 -12.27 0.13 5.96
N SER A 74 -12.89 0.33 4.80
CA SER A 74 -12.18 0.85 3.60
C SER A 74 -11.70 2.28 3.80
N ILE A 75 -12.47 3.12 4.48
CA ILE A 75 -12.07 4.50 4.83
C ILE A 75 -10.91 4.47 5.83
N LEU A 76 -11.02 3.67 6.90
CA LEU A 76 -9.96 3.50 7.88
C LEU A 76 -8.65 3.05 7.21
N LEU A 77 -8.72 2.04 6.35
CA LEU A 77 -7.55 1.56 5.60
C LEU A 77 -6.93 2.67 4.74
N THR A 78 -7.76 3.46 4.07
CA THR A 78 -7.28 4.59 3.27
C THR A 78 -6.59 5.65 4.13
N LEU A 79 -7.18 6.01 5.27
CA LEU A 79 -6.61 6.98 6.19
C LEU A 79 -5.26 6.51 6.77
N LEU A 80 -5.16 5.23 7.17
CA LEU A 80 -3.92 4.64 7.65
C LEU A 80 -2.84 4.65 6.57
N ALA A 81 -3.18 4.25 5.34
CA ALA A 81 -2.25 4.26 4.22
C ALA A 81 -1.76 5.68 3.88
N VAL A 82 -2.66 6.67 3.83
CA VAL A 82 -2.30 8.07 3.58
C VAL A 82 -1.43 8.62 4.71
N ALA A 83 -1.75 8.32 5.98
CA ALA A 83 -0.95 8.75 7.12
C ALA A 83 0.45 8.10 7.11
N ALA A 84 0.56 6.80 6.77
CA ALA A 84 1.84 6.14 6.61
C ALA A 84 2.67 6.79 5.50
N LEU A 85 2.09 7.06 4.33
CA LEU A 85 2.77 7.75 3.24
C LEU A 85 3.23 9.16 3.64
N ALA A 86 2.34 9.94 4.26
CA ALA A 86 2.64 11.30 4.68
C ALA A 86 3.79 11.35 5.69
N THR A 87 3.80 10.45 6.69
CA THR A 87 4.87 10.37 7.68
C THR A 87 6.19 9.90 7.09
N GLY A 88 6.17 8.96 6.14
CA GLY A 88 7.36 8.52 5.41
C GLY A 88 7.97 9.64 4.57
N ILE A 89 7.14 10.35 3.81
CA ILE A 89 7.55 11.50 3.00
C ILE A 89 8.10 12.61 3.91
N ALA A 90 7.39 12.96 4.98
CA ALA A 90 7.83 13.99 5.92
C ALA A 90 9.19 13.66 6.55
N TRP A 91 9.45 12.38 6.87
CA TRP A 91 10.74 11.93 7.39
C TRP A 91 11.87 12.12 6.37
N VAL A 92 11.63 11.81 5.10
CA VAL A 92 12.63 12.02 4.01
C VAL A 92 13.02 13.49 3.88
N PHE A 93 12.09 14.42 4.12
CA PHE A 93 12.35 15.86 4.10
C PHE A 93 12.86 16.41 5.46
N GLY A 94 13.28 15.54 6.37
CA GLY A 94 13.88 15.94 7.65
C GLY A 94 12.89 16.45 8.70
N ALA A 95 11.58 16.24 8.51
CA ALA A 95 10.60 16.59 9.52
C ALA A 95 10.80 15.75 10.79
N SER A 96 10.57 16.36 11.95
CA SER A 96 10.61 15.71 13.26
C SER A 96 9.32 15.96 14.02
N LEU A 97 9.00 15.06 14.95
CA LEU A 97 7.89 15.24 15.88
C LEU A 97 8.44 15.72 17.23
N PRO A 98 7.78 16.70 17.87
CA PRO A 98 8.08 17.01 19.26
C PRO A 98 7.64 15.86 20.16
N GLY A 99 8.50 15.44 21.09
CA GLY A 99 8.17 14.42 22.09
C GLY A 99 9.00 13.14 22.01
N ALA A 100 8.55 12.09 22.71
CA ALA A 100 9.28 10.84 22.88
C ALA A 100 9.29 9.92 21.66
N PHE A 101 8.38 10.13 20.69
CA PHE A 101 8.25 9.26 19.51
C PHE A 101 8.89 9.92 18.29
N THR A 102 9.74 9.17 17.60
CA THR A 102 10.30 9.61 16.33
C THR A 102 9.26 9.46 15.22
N LEU A 103 9.37 10.30 14.18
CA LEU A 103 8.50 10.21 13.01
C LEU A 103 8.62 8.83 12.32
N MET A 104 9.82 8.25 12.34
CA MET A 104 10.09 6.90 11.84
C MET A 104 9.30 5.82 12.61
N PHE A 105 9.24 5.94 13.94
CA PHE A 105 8.44 5.02 14.76
C PHE A 105 6.95 5.12 14.40
N VAL A 106 6.41 6.33 14.28
CA VAL A 106 5.00 6.56 13.88
C VAL A 106 4.74 5.98 12.51
N HIS A 107 5.64 6.20 11.54
CA HIS A 107 5.55 5.61 10.20
C HIS A 107 5.50 4.08 10.24
N ALA A 108 6.40 3.45 11.00
CA ALA A 108 6.43 1.98 11.14
C ALA A 108 5.13 1.43 11.75
N VAL A 109 4.63 2.05 12.81
CA VAL A 109 3.36 1.65 13.46
C VAL A 109 2.19 1.78 12.49
N LEU A 110 2.10 2.88 11.73
CA LEU A 110 1.06 3.09 10.72
C LEU A 110 1.17 2.07 9.58
N GLY A 111 2.37 1.71 9.15
CA GLY A 111 2.61 0.68 8.14
C GLY A 111 2.11 -0.70 8.59
N VAL A 112 2.46 -1.10 9.81
CA VAL A 112 1.98 -2.35 10.41
C VAL A 112 0.46 -2.34 10.58
N ALA A 113 -0.11 -1.25 11.11
CA ALA A 113 -1.56 -1.10 11.28
C ALA A 113 -2.30 -1.20 9.93
N THR A 114 -1.77 -0.53 8.89
CA THR A 114 -2.29 -0.62 7.51
C THR A 114 -2.33 -2.06 7.04
N THR A 115 -1.24 -2.81 7.26
CA THR A 115 -1.14 -4.22 6.85
C THR A 115 -2.13 -5.11 7.58
N VAL A 116 -2.26 -4.97 8.91
CA VAL A 116 -3.20 -5.74 9.72
C VAL A 116 -4.64 -5.50 9.27
N VAL A 117 -5.03 -4.23 9.10
CA VAL A 117 -6.39 -3.87 8.63
C VAL A 117 -6.61 -4.36 7.20
N LEU A 118 -5.59 -4.30 6.32
CA LEU A 118 -5.68 -4.81 4.96
C LEU A 118 -5.90 -6.32 4.93
N VAL A 119 -5.14 -7.09 5.72
CA VAL A 119 -5.31 -8.55 5.81
C VAL A 119 -6.71 -8.90 6.30
N GLY A 120 -7.20 -8.22 7.35
CA GLY A 120 -8.58 -8.39 7.82
C GLY A 120 -9.62 -8.05 6.74
N HIS A 121 -9.41 -6.93 6.01
CA HIS A 121 -10.30 -6.51 4.93
C HIS A 121 -10.33 -7.47 3.74
N LEU A 122 -9.19 -8.10 3.43
CA LEU A 122 -9.06 -9.03 2.32
C LEU A 122 -9.52 -10.43 2.64
N ARG A 123 -9.54 -10.84 3.92
CA ARG A 123 -9.87 -12.20 4.35
C ARG A 123 -11.16 -12.75 3.73
N ASP A 124 -12.18 -11.88 3.60
CA ASP A 124 -13.47 -12.24 3.03
C ASP A 124 -13.54 -12.05 1.50
N ARG A 125 -12.51 -11.49 0.88
CA ARG A 125 -12.48 -11.10 -0.54
C ARG A 125 -11.48 -11.87 -1.38
N LEU A 126 -10.46 -12.48 -0.77
CA LEU A 126 -9.48 -13.28 -1.48
C LEU A 126 -10.14 -14.59 -1.95
N ARG A 127 -10.76 -14.53 -3.12
CA ARG A 127 -11.06 -15.75 -3.88
C ARG A 127 -9.77 -16.19 -4.54
N ILE A 128 -9.27 -17.36 -4.16
CA ILE A 128 -8.09 -17.96 -4.81
C ILE A 128 -8.40 -18.05 -6.30
N PRO A 129 -7.61 -17.40 -7.19
CA PRO A 129 -7.85 -17.42 -8.61
C PRO A 129 -7.84 -18.86 -9.14
N SER A 130 -8.81 -19.24 -9.95
CA SER A 130 -8.79 -20.54 -10.61
C SER A 130 -7.59 -20.63 -11.56
N ARG A 131 -7.06 -21.84 -11.79
CA ARG A 131 -5.90 -22.06 -12.69
C ARG A 131 -6.11 -21.49 -14.10
N ALA A 132 -7.36 -21.41 -14.56
CA ALA A 132 -7.73 -20.82 -15.86
C ALA A 132 -7.49 -19.29 -15.87
N SER A 133 -7.78 -18.58 -14.76
CA SER A 133 -7.56 -17.14 -14.66
C SER A 133 -6.07 -16.75 -14.52
N LEU A 134 -5.21 -17.70 -14.14
CA LEU A 134 -3.77 -17.47 -14.05
C LEU A 134 -3.06 -17.48 -15.41
N ARG A 135 -3.63 -18.17 -16.44
CA ARG A 135 -3.07 -18.15 -17.79
C ARG A 135 -3.24 -16.81 -18.50
N ASP A 136 -4.40 -16.17 -18.36
CA ASP A 136 -4.64 -14.82 -18.89
C ASP A 136 -3.81 -13.74 -18.19
N ARG A 137 -3.37 -14.00 -16.95
CA ARG A 137 -2.61 -13.05 -16.13
C ARG A 137 -1.12 -13.06 -16.39
N ARG A 138 -0.56 -14.04 -17.12
CA ARG A 138 0.86 -14.01 -17.49
C ARG A 138 1.23 -12.77 -18.31
N GLN A 139 0.33 -12.31 -19.16
CA GLN A 139 0.51 -11.06 -19.91
C GLN A 139 0.50 -9.84 -18.98
N THR A 140 -0.36 -9.84 -17.96
CA THR A 140 -0.49 -8.72 -17.02
C THR A 140 0.73 -8.60 -16.11
N LEU A 141 1.28 -9.72 -15.64
CA LEU A 141 2.50 -9.73 -14.81
C LEU A 141 3.74 -9.31 -15.59
N SER A 142 3.81 -9.61 -16.91
CA SER A 142 4.90 -9.12 -17.77
C SER A 142 4.84 -7.59 -17.92
N TRP A 143 3.67 -6.98 -17.94
CA TRP A 143 3.50 -5.53 -17.96
C TRP A 143 3.90 -4.87 -16.65
N VAL A 144 3.52 -5.43 -15.50
CA VAL A 144 3.93 -4.93 -14.18
C VAL A 144 5.44 -5.07 -14.00
N GLY A 145 6.02 -6.20 -14.42
CA GLY A 145 7.47 -6.41 -14.40
C GLY A 145 8.24 -5.42 -15.30
N MET A 146 7.72 -5.09 -16.48
CA MET A 146 8.34 -4.10 -17.37
C MET A 146 8.28 -2.68 -16.83
N VAL A 147 7.20 -2.30 -16.14
CA VAL A 147 7.05 -0.95 -15.56
C VAL A 147 7.93 -0.79 -14.31
N THR A 148 8.19 -1.87 -13.57
CA THR A 148 9.04 -1.82 -12.35
C THR A 148 10.53 -2.04 -12.63
N LEU A 149 10.90 -2.67 -13.75
CA LEU A 149 12.29 -2.98 -14.11
C LEU A 149 12.81 -2.18 -15.30
N GLY A 150 11.94 -1.43 -15.98
CA GLY A 150 12.26 -0.68 -17.21
C GLY A 150 12.32 0.84 -17.01
N ALA A 151 12.46 1.32 -15.76
CA ALA A 151 12.69 2.73 -15.46
C ALA A 151 14.11 2.93 -14.94
#